data_8a6ddaa7997686075f8328648390ae91
#
_entry.id   8a6ddaa7997686075f8328648390ae91
#
_cell.length_a   1.000
_cell.length_b   1.000
_cell.length_c   1.000
_cell.angle_alpha   90.00
_cell.angle_beta   90.00
_cell.angle_gamma   90.00
#
_symmetry.space_group_name_H-M   'P 1'
#
loop_
_entity.id
_entity.type
_entity.pdbx_description
1 polymer ?
#
loop_
_entity_poly.entity_id
_entity_poly.type
_entity_poly.pdbx_seq_one_letter_code
_entity_poly.pdbx_strand_id
1 'polypeptide(L)'
;MKIKATSFSVFGVLLGFGAQLAHAAPDWSQVPKRDIQVFHPGVVSHEWVMQKSSHSGRTGLTKGESCVGCHEGKAGLDIDLKKLAAKELEPVGAPKTMIFPVSVQSIFDDTNLYIRLTFKAPADAAADASREDASPKHEVKAAIMLGSPQVEHSAQHGCWLTCHKDVRSMPGADPKKKKYVEHGELAGGVYYDYIQWKSGEAGKGATQVDGHVTTERVNKGGKALVKAEGEVKDGVYTVTFTRKLAGNNADGDLTFAAGQTIPFGVAIHTDKTVWRYHHVSMGYTLGLRAPGDVKAIKQ
;
A
#
# COMPACT_ATOMS: atom_id res chain seq x y z
N MET A 1 67.64 -51.28 -4.49
CA MET A 1 66.23 -51.12 -4.81
C MET A 1 65.59 -50.22 -3.73
N LYS A 2 65.36 -48.92 -4.06
CA LYS A 2 64.88 -47.91 -3.09
C LYS A 2 63.38 -47.73 -3.31
N ILE A 3 62.58 -48.07 -2.31
CA ILE A 3 61.12 -47.86 -2.33
C ILE A 3 60.84 -46.48 -1.83
N LYS A 4 60.20 -45.67 -2.67
CA LYS A 4 59.69 -44.32 -2.29
C LYS A 4 58.25 -44.45 -1.69
N ALA A 5 58.09 -43.98 -0.47
CA ALA A 5 56.79 -43.85 0.17
C ALA A 5 56.15 -42.56 -0.27
N THR A 6 54.94 -42.64 -0.82
CA THR A 6 54.10 -41.48 -1.22
C THR A 6 53.10 -41.27 -0.11
N SER A 7 53.21 -40.10 0.56
CA SER A 7 52.20 -39.65 1.55
C SER A 7 50.99 -39.08 0.83
N PHE A 8 49.79 -39.60 1.08
CA PHE A 8 48.51 -39.03 0.71
C PHE A 8 48.00 -38.16 1.83
N SER A 9 47.93 -36.84 1.58
CA SER A 9 47.26 -35.90 2.47
C SER A 9 45.77 -35.88 2.12
N VAL A 10 44.93 -36.31 3.04
CA VAL A 10 43.47 -36.18 2.94
C VAL A 10 43.08 -34.79 3.42
N PHE A 11 42.65 -33.94 2.48
CA PHE A 11 42.05 -32.65 2.78
C PHE A 11 40.57 -32.88 3.15
N GLY A 12 40.23 -32.78 4.43
CA GLY A 12 38.86 -32.80 4.91
C GLY A 12 38.16 -31.49 4.60
N VAL A 13 37.23 -31.50 3.67
CA VAL A 13 36.30 -30.37 3.42
C VAL A 13 35.22 -30.41 4.49
N LEU A 14 35.28 -29.51 5.46
CA LEU A 14 34.19 -29.24 6.40
C LEU A 14 33.10 -28.46 5.66
N LEU A 15 32.07 -29.16 5.20
CA LEU A 15 30.81 -28.57 4.76
C LEU A 15 30.07 -28.03 5.99
N GLY A 16 30.23 -26.75 6.26
CA GLY A 16 29.42 -26.04 7.22
C GLY A 16 27.97 -25.95 6.73
N PHE A 17 27.09 -26.81 7.24
CA PHE A 17 25.64 -26.63 7.11
C PHE A 17 25.24 -25.41 7.94
N GLY A 18 25.13 -24.25 7.30
CA GLY A 18 24.45 -23.14 7.86
C GLY A 18 22.97 -23.50 8.03
N ALA A 19 22.55 -23.78 9.26
CA ALA A 19 21.15 -23.91 9.59
C ALA A 19 20.47 -22.56 9.28
N GLN A 20 19.77 -22.46 8.15
CA GLN A 20 18.82 -21.38 7.93
C GLN A 20 17.72 -21.59 8.98
N LEU A 21 17.67 -20.72 9.97
CA LEU A 21 16.54 -20.63 10.89
C LEU A 21 15.31 -20.31 10.03
N ALA A 22 14.52 -21.31 9.73
CA ALA A 22 13.21 -21.12 9.14
C ALA A 22 12.39 -20.34 10.17
N HIS A 23 12.17 -19.05 9.93
CA HIS A 23 11.24 -18.27 10.72
C HIS A 23 9.87 -18.94 10.58
N ALA A 24 9.26 -19.29 11.71
CA ALA A 24 7.91 -19.83 11.71
C ALA A 24 6.98 -18.79 11.05
N ALA A 25 6.04 -19.27 10.24
CA ALA A 25 5.02 -18.38 9.65
C ALA A 25 4.25 -17.68 10.77
N PRO A 26 3.92 -16.37 10.60
CA PRO A 26 3.21 -15.62 11.60
C PRO A 26 1.89 -16.27 12.03
N ASP A 27 1.63 -16.36 13.33
CA ASP A 27 0.32 -16.79 13.84
C ASP A 27 -0.67 -15.62 13.81
N TRP A 28 -1.51 -15.61 12.81
CA TRP A 28 -2.52 -14.58 12.59
C TRP A 28 -3.77 -14.73 13.49
N SER A 29 -3.95 -15.85 14.16
CA SER A 29 -5.15 -16.12 14.96
C SER A 29 -5.28 -15.17 16.16
N GLN A 30 -4.15 -14.73 16.72
CA GLN A 30 -4.08 -13.86 17.89
C GLN A 30 -3.92 -12.37 17.52
N VAL A 31 -3.83 -12.04 16.23
CA VAL A 31 -3.60 -10.68 15.79
C VAL A 31 -4.93 -9.92 15.64
N PRO A 32 -5.10 -8.78 16.33
CA PRO A 32 -6.32 -7.99 16.20
C PRO A 32 -6.57 -7.59 14.75
N LYS A 33 -7.80 -7.72 14.32
CA LYS A 33 -8.27 -7.21 13.03
C LYS A 33 -8.72 -5.77 13.19
N ARG A 34 -8.31 -4.92 12.28
CA ARG A 34 -8.84 -3.58 12.12
C ARG A 34 -9.52 -3.50 10.75
N ASP A 35 -10.82 -3.37 10.74
CA ASP A 35 -11.55 -3.13 9.50
C ASP A 35 -11.46 -1.66 9.16
N ILE A 36 -10.92 -1.37 8.00
CA ILE A 36 -10.88 -0.04 7.40
C ILE A 36 -11.80 -0.03 6.18
N GLN A 37 -12.30 1.14 5.81
CA GLN A 37 -13.13 1.28 4.62
C GLN A 37 -12.30 1.82 3.47
N VAL A 38 -12.39 1.17 2.32
CA VAL A 38 -11.89 1.73 1.06
C VAL A 38 -13.05 2.25 0.25
N PHE A 39 -12.85 3.38 -0.42
CA PHE A 39 -13.89 4.07 -1.18
C PHE A 39 -13.38 4.47 -2.57
N HIS A 40 -14.30 4.62 -3.52
CA HIS A 40 -13.97 5.11 -4.86
C HIS A 40 -13.91 6.64 -4.83
N PRO A 41 -12.72 7.26 -4.95
CA PRO A 41 -12.56 8.71 -4.80
C PRO A 41 -12.87 9.48 -6.09
N GLY A 42 -13.03 8.81 -7.22
CA GLY A 42 -13.18 9.43 -8.53
C GLY A 42 -12.03 10.38 -8.84
N VAL A 43 -12.35 11.62 -9.12
CA VAL A 43 -11.38 12.69 -9.40
C VAL A 43 -11.23 13.70 -8.24
N VAL A 44 -11.75 13.38 -7.06
CA VAL A 44 -11.54 14.23 -5.89
C VAL A 44 -10.05 14.27 -5.55
N SER A 45 -9.49 15.48 -5.52
CA SER A 45 -8.07 15.74 -5.31
C SER A 45 -7.80 16.38 -3.95
N HIS A 46 -6.55 16.32 -3.50
CA HIS A 46 -6.08 17.06 -2.34
C HIS A 46 -6.33 18.59 -2.51
N GLU A 47 -6.07 19.11 -3.71
CA GLU A 47 -6.34 20.51 -4.05
C GLU A 47 -7.80 20.90 -3.76
N TRP A 48 -8.76 20.02 -4.11
CA TRP A 48 -10.17 20.24 -3.81
C TRP A 48 -10.47 20.18 -2.30
N VAL A 49 -9.90 19.19 -1.61
CA VAL A 49 -10.07 19.01 -0.15
C VAL A 49 -9.54 20.22 0.62
N MET A 50 -8.48 20.85 0.12
CA MET A 50 -7.87 22.02 0.73
C MET A 50 -8.56 23.34 0.39
N GLN A 51 -9.64 23.33 -0.40
CA GLN A 51 -10.45 24.51 -0.67
C GLN A 51 -11.56 24.66 0.38
N LYS A 52 -11.54 25.76 1.14
CA LYS A 52 -12.52 26.03 2.22
C LYS A 52 -13.96 26.03 1.72
N SER A 53 -14.22 26.52 0.51
CA SER A 53 -15.53 26.52 -0.12
C SER A 53 -16.04 25.14 -0.51
N SER A 54 -15.14 24.20 -0.75
CA SER A 54 -15.46 22.84 -1.20
C SER A 54 -15.50 21.84 -0.06
N HIS A 55 -14.65 22.04 0.95
CA HIS A 55 -14.49 21.14 2.08
C HIS A 55 -14.32 21.91 3.39
N SER A 56 -15.36 21.92 4.22
CA SER A 56 -15.38 22.66 5.50
C SER A 56 -14.30 22.17 6.48
N GLY A 57 -13.87 20.92 6.41
CA GLY A 57 -12.83 20.31 7.24
C GLY A 57 -11.40 20.80 6.97
N ARG A 58 -11.18 21.64 5.96
CA ARG A 58 -9.84 22.19 5.66
C ARG A 58 -9.14 22.76 6.90
N THR A 59 -9.88 23.49 7.75
CA THR A 59 -9.27 24.09 8.94
C THR A 59 -8.74 23.04 9.92
N GLY A 60 -9.44 21.91 10.09
CA GLY A 60 -8.96 20.78 10.89
C GLY A 60 -7.70 20.16 10.29
N LEU A 61 -7.71 19.91 8.98
CA LEU A 61 -6.55 19.34 8.28
C LEU A 61 -5.30 20.22 8.44
N THR A 62 -5.42 21.53 8.31
CA THR A 62 -4.28 22.46 8.51
C THR A 62 -3.78 22.51 9.94
N LYS A 63 -4.56 22.04 10.91
CA LYS A 63 -4.18 21.88 12.33
C LYS A 63 -3.69 20.45 12.66
N GLY A 64 -3.58 19.57 11.68
CA GLY A 64 -3.11 18.20 11.85
C GLY A 64 -4.21 17.18 12.18
N GLU A 65 -5.48 17.53 12.12
CA GLU A 65 -6.58 16.57 12.30
C GLU A 65 -6.56 15.55 11.16
N SER A 66 -6.82 14.28 11.48
CA SER A 66 -6.85 13.21 10.48
C SER A 66 -8.18 13.16 9.75
N CYS A 67 -8.16 12.71 8.50
CA CYS A 67 -9.38 12.48 7.72
C CYS A 67 -10.30 11.47 8.42
N VAL A 68 -9.75 10.39 8.94
CA VAL A 68 -10.52 9.36 9.66
C VAL A 68 -11.14 9.89 10.95
N GLY A 69 -10.50 10.84 11.63
CA GLY A 69 -11.05 11.47 12.84
C GLY A 69 -12.37 12.20 12.60
N CYS A 70 -12.59 12.73 11.40
CA CYS A 70 -13.82 13.40 11.01
C CYS A 70 -14.80 12.48 10.25
N HIS A 71 -14.29 11.58 9.44
CA HIS A 71 -15.08 10.82 8.47
C HIS A 71 -15.35 9.36 8.89
N GLU A 72 -14.67 8.80 9.87
CA GLU A 72 -14.94 7.46 10.35
C GLU A 72 -15.74 7.49 11.65
N GLY A 73 -17.02 7.13 11.56
CA GLY A 73 -17.91 6.98 12.71
C GLY A 73 -18.14 5.52 13.10
N LYS A 74 -19.02 5.28 14.10
CA LYS A 74 -19.38 3.94 14.54
C LYS A 74 -20.00 3.06 13.44
N ALA A 75 -20.63 3.69 12.45
CA ALA A 75 -21.27 3.01 11.31
C ALA A 75 -20.32 2.79 10.12
N GLY A 76 -19.05 3.15 10.26
CA GLY A 76 -18.08 3.12 9.17
C GLY A 76 -17.78 4.51 8.59
N LEU A 77 -17.40 4.54 7.31
CA LEU A 77 -17.00 5.77 6.65
C LEU A 77 -18.20 6.66 6.29
N ASP A 78 -18.21 7.88 6.82
CA ASP A 78 -19.21 8.90 6.53
C ASP A 78 -18.68 9.85 5.45
N ILE A 79 -19.07 9.57 4.20
CA ILE A 79 -18.76 10.39 3.02
C ILE A 79 -20.04 10.59 2.22
N ASP A 80 -20.27 11.80 1.75
CA ASP A 80 -21.35 12.08 0.82
C ASP A 80 -21.06 11.48 -0.57
N LEU A 81 -21.48 10.23 -0.75
CA LEU A 81 -21.29 9.46 -1.99
C LEU A 81 -21.97 10.12 -3.19
N LYS A 82 -23.11 10.79 -2.99
CA LYS A 82 -23.77 11.52 -4.07
C LYS A 82 -22.92 12.70 -4.51
N LYS A 83 -22.33 13.40 -3.56
CA LYS A 83 -21.42 14.50 -3.83
C LYS A 83 -20.14 14.05 -4.52
N LEU A 84 -19.62 12.88 -4.17
CA LEU A 84 -18.49 12.27 -4.88
C LEU A 84 -18.86 11.89 -6.31
N ALA A 85 -19.99 11.20 -6.50
CA ALA A 85 -20.46 10.75 -7.81
C ALA A 85 -20.93 11.88 -8.73
N ALA A 86 -21.41 13.00 -8.16
CA ALA A 86 -21.89 14.15 -8.92
C ALA A 86 -20.79 15.13 -9.35
N LYS A 87 -19.51 14.79 -9.17
CA LYS A 87 -18.41 15.63 -9.64
C LYS A 87 -18.37 15.68 -11.16
N GLU A 88 -18.22 16.87 -11.70
CA GLU A 88 -18.15 17.11 -13.15
C GLU A 88 -17.07 16.30 -13.84
N LEU A 89 -16.01 15.97 -13.10
CA LEU A 89 -14.88 15.20 -13.59
C LEU A 89 -15.03 13.69 -13.32
N GLU A 90 -16.14 13.24 -12.74
CA GLU A 90 -16.35 11.82 -12.55
C GLU A 90 -16.40 11.09 -13.89
N PRO A 91 -15.61 10.02 -14.05
CA PRO A 91 -15.67 9.23 -15.26
C PRO A 91 -17.00 8.50 -15.36
N VAL A 92 -17.54 8.42 -16.55
CA VAL A 92 -18.62 7.46 -16.85
C VAL A 92 -18.12 6.06 -16.48
N GLY A 93 -18.92 5.31 -15.73
CA GLY A 93 -18.57 3.96 -15.31
C GLY A 93 -17.96 3.86 -13.90
N ALA A 94 -18.23 4.81 -13.01
CA ALA A 94 -17.95 4.63 -11.59
C ALA A 94 -18.60 3.34 -11.06
N PRO A 95 -17.93 2.59 -10.15
CA PRO A 95 -18.46 1.33 -9.64
C PRO A 95 -19.77 1.56 -8.86
N LYS A 96 -20.69 0.62 -8.91
CA LYS A 96 -21.90 0.66 -8.09
C LYS A 96 -21.60 0.53 -6.61
N THR A 97 -20.63 -0.32 -6.26
CA THR A 97 -20.10 -0.44 -4.91
C THR A 97 -19.04 0.62 -4.68
N MET A 98 -19.44 1.70 -4.06
CA MET A 98 -18.57 2.85 -3.81
C MET A 98 -17.68 2.68 -2.58
N ILE A 99 -18.07 1.84 -1.62
CA ILE A 99 -17.34 1.59 -0.37
C ILE A 99 -17.41 0.10 -0.05
N PHE A 100 -16.31 -0.47 0.42
CA PHE A 100 -16.29 -1.80 1.02
C PHE A 100 -15.18 -1.94 2.07
N PRO A 101 -15.32 -2.88 3.04
CA PRO A 101 -14.34 -3.08 4.09
C PRO A 101 -13.12 -3.87 3.63
N VAL A 102 -11.97 -3.51 4.18
CA VAL A 102 -10.72 -4.28 4.14
C VAL A 102 -10.28 -4.53 5.57
N SER A 103 -10.14 -5.79 5.94
CA SER A 103 -9.61 -6.16 7.25
C SER A 103 -8.09 -6.15 7.19
N VAL A 104 -7.46 -5.43 8.12
CA VAL A 104 -6.01 -5.27 8.22
C VAL A 104 -5.52 -5.90 9.51
N GLN A 105 -4.49 -6.73 9.40
CA GLN A 105 -3.73 -7.29 10.52
C GLN A 105 -2.25 -7.02 10.32
N SER A 106 -1.50 -6.81 11.38
CA SER A 106 -0.06 -6.60 11.28
C SER A 106 0.72 -7.25 12.41
N ILE A 107 1.86 -7.79 12.06
CA ILE A 107 2.83 -8.42 12.95
C ILE A 107 4.20 -7.86 12.59
N PHE A 108 5.13 -7.83 13.53
CA PHE A 108 6.54 -7.63 13.24
C PHE A 108 7.41 -8.47 14.18
N ASP A 109 8.57 -8.86 13.67
CA ASP A 109 9.65 -9.47 14.45
C ASP A 109 10.87 -8.52 14.51
N ASP A 110 12.05 -9.04 14.79
CA ASP A 110 13.26 -8.23 14.86
C ASP A 110 13.79 -7.83 13.47
N THR A 111 13.29 -8.42 12.40
CA THR A 111 13.77 -8.25 11.02
C THR A 111 12.72 -7.80 10.03
N ASN A 112 11.48 -8.25 10.20
CA ASN A 112 10.43 -8.08 9.22
C ASN A 112 9.16 -7.45 9.81
N LEU A 113 8.45 -6.75 8.95
CA LEU A 113 7.07 -6.30 9.11
C LEU A 113 6.19 -7.14 8.19
N TYR A 114 5.10 -7.66 8.73
CA TYR A 114 4.09 -8.41 8.02
C TYR A 114 2.78 -7.64 8.07
N ILE A 115 2.16 -7.44 6.91
CA ILE A 115 0.85 -6.80 6.80
C ILE A 115 -0.05 -7.71 5.98
N ARG A 116 -1.20 -8.07 6.55
CA ARG A 116 -2.23 -8.89 5.90
C ARG A 116 -3.47 -8.05 5.63
N LEU A 117 -3.92 -8.08 4.38
CA LEU A 117 -5.19 -7.52 3.94
C LEU A 117 -6.15 -8.66 3.61
N THR A 118 -7.37 -8.60 4.15
CA THR A 118 -8.44 -9.54 3.79
C THR A 118 -9.65 -8.75 3.31
N PHE A 119 -10.14 -9.02 2.09
CA PHE A 119 -11.27 -8.31 1.51
C PHE A 119 -12.02 -9.16 0.49
N LYS A 120 -13.28 -8.85 0.31
CA LYS A 120 -14.09 -9.38 -0.79
C LYS A 120 -14.18 -8.31 -1.86
N ALA A 121 -13.55 -8.55 -3.00
CA ALA A 121 -13.62 -7.62 -4.12
C ALA A 121 -15.06 -7.54 -4.66
N PRO A 122 -15.62 -6.32 -4.85
CA PRO A 122 -16.92 -6.19 -5.49
C PRO A 122 -16.93 -6.78 -6.89
N ALA A 123 -18.00 -7.51 -7.21
CA ALA A 123 -18.18 -8.12 -8.53
C ALA A 123 -18.59 -7.11 -9.61
N ASP A 124 -19.05 -5.94 -9.19
CA ASP A 124 -19.53 -4.85 -10.03
C ASP A 124 -18.44 -3.85 -10.43
N ALA A 125 -17.20 -4.30 -10.46
CA ALA A 125 -16.07 -3.49 -10.91
C ALA A 125 -16.34 -2.95 -12.32
N ALA A 126 -16.87 -1.78 -12.37
CA ALA A 126 -17.40 -1.22 -13.59
C ALA A 126 -16.41 -0.27 -14.25
N ALA A 127 -15.30 -0.77 -14.72
CA ALA A 127 -14.69 -0.07 -15.82
C ALA A 127 -15.53 -0.37 -17.06
N ASP A 128 -16.05 0.66 -17.72
CA ASP A 128 -16.59 0.51 -19.06
C ASP A 128 -15.52 -0.16 -19.92
N ALA A 129 -15.77 -1.41 -20.33
CA ALA A 129 -14.81 -2.21 -21.09
C ALA A 129 -14.49 -1.61 -22.47
N SER A 130 -15.28 -0.63 -22.92
CA SER A 130 -15.06 0.10 -24.18
C SER A 130 -13.97 1.19 -24.05
N ARG A 131 -13.51 1.50 -22.82
CA ARG A 131 -12.50 2.52 -22.59
C ARG A 131 -11.10 1.97 -22.74
N GLU A 132 -10.21 2.72 -23.40
CA GLU A 132 -8.80 2.37 -23.59
C GLU A 132 -8.05 2.20 -22.25
N ASP A 133 -8.49 2.87 -21.18
CA ASP A 133 -7.90 2.79 -19.86
C ASP A 133 -8.45 1.63 -19.01
N ALA A 134 -9.45 0.88 -19.52
CA ALA A 134 -9.91 -0.34 -18.86
C ALA A 134 -8.83 -1.42 -18.96
N SER A 135 -8.55 -2.12 -17.85
CA SER A 135 -7.61 -3.23 -17.89
C SER A 135 -8.28 -4.44 -18.54
N PRO A 136 -7.81 -4.89 -19.70
CA PRO A 136 -8.30 -6.13 -20.29
C PRO A 136 -7.82 -7.38 -19.51
N LYS A 137 -6.99 -7.19 -18.50
CA LYS A 137 -6.18 -8.22 -17.88
C LYS A 137 -6.86 -8.92 -16.71
N HIS A 138 -8.01 -8.46 -16.28
CA HIS A 138 -8.75 -9.05 -15.16
C HIS A 138 -7.88 -9.31 -13.93
N GLU A 139 -7.14 -8.31 -13.50
CA GLU A 139 -6.14 -8.41 -12.47
C GLU A 139 -6.58 -7.64 -11.22
N VAL A 140 -6.75 -8.34 -10.10
CA VAL A 140 -6.94 -7.70 -8.80
C VAL A 140 -5.58 -7.28 -8.26
N LYS A 141 -5.50 -6.05 -7.70
CA LYS A 141 -4.26 -5.53 -7.11
C LYS A 141 -4.57 -5.01 -5.72
N ALA A 142 -3.68 -5.31 -4.79
CA ALA A 142 -3.68 -4.74 -3.46
C ALA A 142 -2.37 -3.97 -3.26
N ALA A 143 -2.46 -2.71 -2.86
CA ALA A 143 -1.30 -1.86 -2.65
C ALA A 143 -1.31 -1.25 -1.26
N ILE A 144 -0.12 -1.03 -0.73
CA ILE A 144 0.12 -0.35 0.54
C ILE A 144 1.12 0.79 0.28
N MET A 145 0.85 1.94 0.90
CA MET A 145 1.81 3.02 1.04
C MET A 145 2.13 3.21 2.52
N LEU A 146 3.42 3.21 2.84
CA LEU A 146 3.96 3.50 4.16
C LEU A 146 4.65 4.86 4.07
N GLY A 147 4.17 5.82 4.85
CA GLY A 147 4.60 7.21 4.73
C GLY A 147 5.81 7.54 5.60
N SER A 148 6.64 8.43 5.09
CA SER A 148 7.63 9.13 5.90
C SER A 148 6.98 10.28 6.69
N PRO A 149 7.35 10.51 7.95
CA PRO A 149 6.90 11.68 8.71
C PRO A 149 7.39 13.01 8.13
N GLN A 150 8.41 13.01 7.26
CA GLN A 150 8.89 14.18 6.54
C GLN A 150 7.96 14.63 5.41
N VAL A 151 7.04 13.77 4.97
CA VAL A 151 6.03 14.15 3.98
C VAL A 151 4.92 14.92 4.67
N GLU A 152 4.68 16.16 4.23
CA GLU A 152 3.62 17.01 4.75
C GLU A 152 2.26 16.30 4.66
N HIS A 153 1.52 16.30 5.76
CA HIS A 153 0.21 15.65 5.88
C HIS A 153 0.21 14.12 5.62
N SER A 154 1.36 13.44 5.75
CA SER A 154 1.44 11.99 5.44
C SER A 154 0.46 11.15 6.25
N ALA A 155 0.21 11.50 7.50
CA ALA A 155 -0.74 10.79 8.37
C ALA A 155 -2.22 10.98 7.95
N GLN A 156 -2.53 12.04 7.18
CA GLN A 156 -3.88 12.31 6.69
C GLN A 156 -4.11 11.76 5.28
N HIS A 157 -3.10 11.82 4.41
CA HIS A 157 -3.25 11.59 2.98
C HIS A 157 -3.49 10.13 2.61
N GLY A 158 -2.76 9.19 3.21
CA GLY A 158 -2.78 7.80 2.77
C GLY A 158 -2.47 7.66 1.27
N CYS A 159 -2.92 6.59 0.65
CA CYS A 159 -2.78 6.41 -0.80
C CYS A 159 -3.54 7.46 -1.60
N TRP A 160 -4.73 7.79 -1.16
CA TRP A 160 -5.65 8.63 -1.92
C TRP A 160 -5.09 10.01 -2.23
N LEU A 161 -4.93 10.85 -1.21
CA LEU A 161 -4.53 12.24 -1.43
C LEU A 161 -3.10 12.39 -1.93
N THR A 162 -2.26 11.36 -1.75
CA THR A 162 -0.93 11.34 -2.36
C THR A 162 -1.01 11.16 -3.87
N CYS A 163 -1.74 10.14 -4.34
CA CYS A 163 -1.89 9.87 -5.76
C CYS A 163 -2.83 10.85 -6.46
N HIS A 164 -3.79 11.44 -5.72
CA HIS A 164 -4.74 12.43 -6.20
C HIS A 164 -4.37 13.84 -5.69
N LYS A 165 -3.11 14.25 -5.88
CA LYS A 165 -2.63 15.56 -5.39
C LYS A 165 -3.45 16.71 -5.96
N ASP A 166 -3.70 16.70 -7.25
CA ASP A 166 -4.59 17.62 -7.94
C ASP A 166 -5.34 16.91 -9.08
N VAL A 167 -6.37 17.57 -9.65
CA VAL A 167 -7.09 17.01 -10.79
C VAL A 167 -6.18 16.77 -11.99
N ARG A 168 -5.06 17.44 -12.06
CA ARG A 168 -4.06 17.35 -13.12
C ARG A 168 -3.09 16.18 -12.95
N SER A 169 -3.10 15.53 -11.79
CA SER A 169 -2.39 14.27 -11.57
C SER A 169 -3.12 13.07 -12.19
N MET A 170 -4.33 13.26 -12.69
CA MET A 170 -5.17 12.24 -13.31
C MET A 170 -4.88 12.09 -14.81
N PRO A 171 -5.33 11.00 -15.46
CA PRO A 171 -5.18 10.83 -16.90
C PRO A 171 -5.69 12.03 -17.71
N GLY A 172 -4.92 12.49 -18.66
CA GLY A 172 -5.24 13.69 -19.47
C GLY A 172 -4.91 15.02 -18.80
N ALA A 173 -4.28 14.99 -17.63
CA ALA A 173 -3.88 16.17 -16.88
C ALA A 173 -2.71 16.93 -17.51
N ASP A 174 -2.54 18.19 -17.08
CA ASP A 174 -1.41 19.02 -17.49
C ASP A 174 -0.07 18.40 -17.03
N PRO A 175 0.82 18.02 -17.97
CA PRO A 175 2.10 17.40 -17.62
C PRO A 175 3.08 18.33 -16.91
N LYS A 176 2.83 19.64 -16.92
CA LYS A 176 3.67 20.64 -16.25
C LYS A 176 3.42 20.71 -14.75
N LYS A 177 2.30 20.18 -14.25
CA LYS A 177 2.01 20.16 -12.83
C LYS A 177 2.74 19.00 -12.16
N LYS A 178 3.34 19.28 -11.01
CA LYS A 178 3.92 18.23 -10.16
C LYS A 178 2.83 17.31 -9.64
N LYS A 179 3.09 16.03 -9.76
CA LYS A 179 2.25 14.95 -9.25
C LYS A 179 2.78 14.51 -7.89
N TYR A 180 1.95 13.89 -7.09
CA TYR A 180 2.30 13.17 -5.86
C TYR A 180 2.93 14.06 -4.78
N VAL A 181 4.11 13.72 -4.27
CA VAL A 181 4.78 14.41 -3.16
C VAL A 181 5.50 15.65 -3.68
N GLU A 182 5.11 16.82 -3.20
CA GLU A 182 5.81 18.05 -3.52
C GLU A 182 7.19 18.05 -2.83
N HIS A 183 8.23 18.44 -3.55
CA HIS A 183 9.62 18.35 -3.09
C HIS A 183 10.06 16.93 -2.68
N GLY A 184 9.35 15.89 -3.17
CA GLY A 184 9.67 14.50 -2.86
C GLY A 184 11.05 14.12 -3.36
N GLU A 185 11.88 13.57 -2.46
CA GLU A 185 13.22 13.10 -2.73
C GLU A 185 13.61 11.94 -1.83
N LEU A 186 14.40 11.02 -2.34
CA LEU A 186 14.84 9.85 -1.59
C LEU A 186 15.87 10.20 -0.51
N ALA A 187 16.86 11.00 -0.84
CA ALA A 187 17.98 11.33 0.05
C ALA A 187 17.50 11.98 1.36
N GLY A 188 16.54 12.90 1.28
CA GLY A 188 15.95 13.57 2.43
C GLY A 188 14.86 12.76 3.14
N GLY A 189 14.52 11.59 2.65
CA GLY A 189 13.44 10.79 3.23
C GLY A 189 12.03 11.35 2.99
N VAL A 190 11.85 12.22 1.98
CA VAL A 190 10.56 12.85 1.65
C VAL A 190 9.84 12.04 0.59
N TYR A 191 9.32 10.89 0.97
CA TYR A 191 8.65 9.97 0.04
C TYR A 191 7.74 8.97 0.78
N TYR A 192 6.96 8.22 0.01
CA TYR A 192 6.26 7.02 0.47
C TYR A 192 6.94 5.78 -0.08
N ASP A 193 7.12 4.78 0.76
CA ASP A 193 7.45 3.42 0.40
C ASP A 193 6.17 2.75 -0.12
N TYR A 194 6.23 2.16 -1.30
CA TYR A 194 5.08 1.65 -2.04
C TYR A 194 5.27 0.20 -2.44
N ILE A 195 4.43 -0.66 -1.88
CA ILE A 195 4.42 -2.09 -2.19
C ILE A 195 3.07 -2.51 -2.76
N GLN A 196 3.08 -3.43 -3.73
CA GLN A 196 1.86 -3.90 -4.37
C GLN A 196 1.95 -5.39 -4.70
N TRP A 197 0.87 -6.11 -4.43
CA TRP A 197 0.60 -7.43 -4.97
C TRP A 197 -0.39 -7.32 -6.13
N LYS A 198 -0.21 -8.19 -7.13
CA LYS A 198 -1.09 -8.33 -8.29
C LYS A 198 -1.43 -9.79 -8.46
N SER A 199 -2.69 -10.11 -8.67
CA SER A 199 -3.14 -11.49 -8.83
C SER A 199 -2.60 -12.16 -10.10
N GLY A 200 -2.11 -11.38 -11.05
CA GLY A 200 -1.70 -11.83 -12.37
C GLY A 200 -2.87 -11.83 -13.36
N GLU A 201 -2.51 -11.72 -14.62
CA GLU A 201 -3.45 -11.89 -15.73
C GLU A 201 -3.89 -13.35 -15.82
N ALA A 202 -5.05 -13.61 -16.40
CA ALA A 202 -5.54 -14.97 -16.62
C ALA A 202 -4.44 -15.87 -17.25
N GLY A 203 -4.08 -16.94 -16.57
CA GLY A 203 -3.02 -17.88 -16.99
C GLY A 203 -1.59 -17.46 -16.66
N LYS A 204 -1.38 -16.32 -16.00
CA LYS A 204 -0.08 -15.87 -15.47
C LYS A 204 -0.10 -15.86 -13.95
N GLY A 205 1.01 -16.18 -13.32
CA GLY A 205 1.15 -16.16 -11.85
C GLY A 205 1.10 -14.75 -11.28
N ALA A 206 0.88 -14.68 -9.97
CA ALA A 206 0.91 -13.42 -9.23
C ALA A 206 2.29 -12.73 -9.34
N THR A 207 2.27 -11.40 -9.29
CA THR A 207 3.48 -10.57 -9.33
C THR A 207 3.45 -9.54 -8.20
N GLN A 208 4.62 -8.98 -7.89
CA GLN A 208 4.75 -7.94 -6.86
C GLN A 208 5.52 -6.73 -7.37
N VAL A 209 5.29 -5.61 -6.73
CA VAL A 209 6.00 -4.35 -6.95
C VAL A 209 6.61 -3.92 -5.62
N ASP A 210 7.85 -3.49 -5.68
CA ASP A 210 8.56 -2.79 -4.62
C ASP A 210 9.10 -1.49 -5.21
N GLY A 211 8.60 -0.37 -4.72
CA GLY A 211 8.87 0.93 -5.29
C GLY A 211 8.59 2.07 -4.33
N HIS A 212 8.51 3.26 -4.85
CA HIS A 212 8.33 4.47 -4.05
C HIS A 212 7.52 5.55 -4.77
N VAL A 213 7.06 6.53 -4.00
CA VAL A 213 6.37 7.71 -4.51
C VAL A 213 7.06 8.96 -4.00
N THR A 214 7.74 9.65 -4.90
CA THR A 214 8.30 10.99 -4.73
C THR A 214 7.44 11.99 -5.51
N THR A 215 8.03 12.87 -6.29
CA THR A 215 7.30 13.68 -7.30
C THR A 215 6.69 12.82 -8.40
N GLU A 216 7.15 11.58 -8.52
CA GLU A 216 6.65 10.55 -9.42
C GLU A 216 6.47 9.23 -8.68
N ARG A 217 5.64 8.35 -9.23
CA ARG A 217 5.52 6.97 -8.75
C ARG A 217 6.47 6.07 -9.55
N VAL A 218 7.36 5.41 -8.83
CA VAL A 218 8.32 4.45 -9.39
C VAL A 218 7.96 3.04 -8.89
N ASN A 219 7.69 2.13 -9.82
CA ASN A 219 7.23 0.77 -9.53
C ASN A 219 8.39 -0.26 -9.48
N LYS A 220 9.57 0.17 -9.12
CA LYS A 220 10.77 -0.67 -9.05
C LYS A 220 11.85 0.01 -8.22
N GLY A 221 12.88 -0.75 -7.87
CA GLY A 221 14.07 -0.23 -7.20
C GLY A 221 14.12 -0.56 -5.72
N GLY A 222 12.98 -0.78 -5.08
CA GLY A 222 12.90 -1.24 -3.70
C GLY A 222 13.52 -2.63 -3.50
N LYS A 223 14.00 -2.87 -2.29
CA LYS A 223 14.66 -4.12 -1.86
C LYS A 223 14.18 -4.58 -0.49
N ALA A 224 13.27 -3.83 0.12
CA ALA A 224 12.73 -4.19 1.43
C ALA A 224 11.60 -5.20 1.32
N LEU A 225 10.80 -5.21 0.25
CA LEU A 225 9.75 -6.21 0.04
C LEU A 225 10.37 -7.59 -0.23
N VAL A 226 10.26 -8.48 0.76
CA VAL A 226 10.71 -9.86 0.63
C VAL A 226 9.73 -10.66 -0.22
N LYS A 227 8.43 -10.53 0.09
CA LYS A 227 7.38 -11.31 -0.56
C LYS A 227 6.02 -10.63 -0.45
N ALA A 228 5.20 -10.74 -1.50
CA ALA A 228 3.78 -10.48 -1.48
C ALA A 228 3.04 -11.71 -1.99
N GLU A 229 2.20 -12.30 -1.14
CA GLU A 229 1.45 -13.52 -1.42
C GLU A 229 -0.04 -13.24 -1.30
N GLY A 230 -0.81 -13.78 -2.23
CA GLY A 230 -2.26 -13.68 -2.20
C GLY A 230 -2.92 -15.02 -2.51
N GLU A 231 -3.98 -15.31 -1.79
CA GLU A 231 -4.89 -16.41 -2.05
C GLU A 231 -6.32 -15.90 -2.20
N VAL A 232 -7.13 -16.65 -2.92
CA VAL A 232 -8.55 -16.36 -3.11
C VAL A 232 -9.35 -17.59 -2.74
N LYS A 233 -10.29 -17.41 -1.81
CA LYS A 233 -11.23 -18.46 -1.42
C LYS A 233 -12.63 -17.86 -1.35
N ASP A 234 -13.57 -18.42 -2.09
CA ASP A 234 -14.97 -17.96 -2.13
C ASP A 234 -15.12 -16.45 -2.44
N GLY A 235 -14.25 -15.94 -3.31
CA GLY A 235 -14.20 -14.51 -3.68
C GLY A 235 -13.58 -13.59 -2.62
N VAL A 236 -13.08 -14.15 -1.52
CA VAL A 236 -12.33 -13.41 -0.50
C VAL A 236 -10.84 -13.51 -0.79
N TYR A 237 -10.21 -12.39 -0.93
CA TYR A 237 -8.76 -12.25 -1.10
C TYR A 237 -8.09 -12.12 0.27
N THR A 238 -7.02 -12.88 0.47
CA THR A 238 -6.10 -12.72 1.60
C THR A 238 -4.72 -12.45 1.03
N VAL A 239 -4.23 -11.23 1.20
CA VAL A 239 -2.93 -10.79 0.68
C VAL A 239 -2.01 -10.48 1.85
N THR A 240 -0.86 -11.14 1.90
CA THR A 240 0.16 -10.93 2.94
C THR A 240 1.42 -10.36 2.32
N PHE A 241 1.86 -9.23 2.85
CA PHE A 241 3.13 -8.60 2.52
C PHE A 241 4.14 -8.90 3.62
N THR A 242 5.32 -9.35 3.25
CA THR A 242 6.49 -9.49 4.13
C THR A 242 7.54 -8.52 3.63
N ARG A 243 7.91 -7.54 4.44
CA ARG A 243 8.99 -6.60 4.14
C ARG A 243 9.98 -6.50 5.30
N LYS A 244 11.24 -6.22 5.00
CA LYS A 244 12.25 -5.94 6.02
C LYS A 244 11.89 -4.67 6.79
N LEU A 245 12.19 -4.64 8.09
CA LEU A 245 12.15 -3.40 8.88
C LEU A 245 13.25 -2.44 8.44
N ALA A 246 14.44 -2.97 8.17
CA ALA A 246 15.54 -2.18 7.61
C ALA A 246 15.27 -1.85 6.15
N GLY A 247 15.35 -0.57 5.81
CA GLY A 247 15.29 -0.05 4.46
C GLY A 247 16.52 0.79 4.13
N ASN A 248 16.56 1.29 2.91
CA ASN A 248 17.57 2.22 2.45
C ASN A 248 16.90 3.28 1.57
N ASN A 249 17.00 4.54 1.96
CA ASN A 249 16.40 5.64 1.22
C ASN A 249 16.83 5.67 -0.25
N ALA A 250 18.07 5.30 -0.57
CA ALA A 250 18.55 5.30 -1.95
C ALA A 250 17.82 4.27 -2.84
N ASP A 251 17.24 3.24 -2.23
CA ASP A 251 16.43 2.23 -2.92
C ASP A 251 14.92 2.60 -2.89
N GLY A 252 14.52 3.62 -2.14
CA GLY A 252 13.14 4.01 -1.93
C GLY A 252 12.43 3.26 -0.81
N ASP A 253 13.20 2.62 0.08
CA ASP A 253 12.72 1.83 1.20
C ASP A 253 12.91 2.59 2.52
N LEU A 254 11.83 2.82 3.25
CA LEU A 254 11.87 3.41 4.59
C LEU A 254 12.36 2.39 5.62
N THR A 255 13.10 2.85 6.61
CA THR A 255 13.47 2.05 7.79
C THR A 255 12.46 2.25 8.90
N PHE A 256 12.00 1.14 9.49
CA PHE A 256 11.06 1.13 10.60
C PHE A 256 11.65 0.45 11.84
N ALA A 257 11.18 0.87 13.00
CA ALA A 257 11.60 0.31 14.28
C ALA A 257 10.42 0.26 15.27
N ALA A 258 10.56 -0.57 16.30
CA ALA A 258 9.64 -0.56 17.42
C ALA A 258 9.57 0.83 18.09
N GLY A 259 8.39 1.24 18.52
CA GLY A 259 8.13 2.57 19.06
C GLY A 259 7.69 3.61 18.02
N GLN A 260 7.61 3.26 16.75
CA GLN A 260 7.18 4.17 15.69
C GLN A 260 5.70 4.03 15.33
N THR A 261 5.11 5.17 14.98
CA THR A 261 3.81 5.26 14.31
C THR A 261 4.07 5.66 12.86
N ILE A 262 3.60 4.83 11.92
CA ILE A 262 3.87 4.94 10.49
C ILE A 262 2.59 5.38 9.79
N PRO A 263 2.59 6.47 9.00
CA PRO A 263 1.50 6.79 8.09
C PRO A 263 1.24 5.63 7.11
N PHE A 264 -0.03 5.27 6.96
CA PHE A 264 -0.42 4.05 6.27
C PHE A 264 -1.65 4.28 5.40
N GLY A 265 -1.66 3.70 4.22
CA GLY A 265 -2.80 3.72 3.31
C GLY A 265 -2.87 2.49 2.43
N VAL A 266 -4.10 2.14 2.03
CA VAL A 266 -4.40 0.97 1.20
C VAL A 266 -5.09 1.40 -0.08
N ALA A 267 -4.79 0.72 -1.19
CA ALA A 267 -5.52 0.84 -2.44
C ALA A 267 -5.84 -0.55 -3.01
N ILE A 268 -7.09 -0.75 -3.41
CA ILE A 268 -7.56 -1.99 -4.03
C ILE A 268 -8.05 -1.67 -5.45
N HIS A 269 -7.41 -2.29 -6.43
CA HIS A 269 -7.96 -2.37 -7.78
C HIS A 269 -8.70 -3.69 -7.88
N THR A 270 -9.99 -3.61 -8.14
CA THR A 270 -10.79 -4.78 -8.45
C THR A 270 -10.56 -5.20 -9.90
N ASP A 271 -11.11 -6.34 -10.28
CA ASP A 271 -11.02 -6.82 -11.65
C ASP A 271 -11.46 -5.74 -12.66
N LYS A 272 -10.75 -5.65 -13.78
CA LYS A 272 -10.96 -4.65 -14.85
C LYS A 272 -10.75 -3.19 -14.47
N THR A 273 -10.28 -2.89 -13.26
CA THR A 273 -10.02 -1.51 -12.86
C THR A 273 -8.56 -1.12 -13.08
N VAL A 274 -8.34 0.06 -13.63
CA VAL A 274 -7.02 0.64 -13.85
C VAL A 274 -7.01 2.10 -13.45
N TRP A 275 -5.84 2.63 -13.13
CA TRP A 275 -5.57 4.03 -12.84
C TRP A 275 -6.46 4.53 -11.70
N ARG A 276 -7.37 5.47 -11.97
CA ARG A 276 -8.30 6.07 -11.00
C ARG A 276 -9.52 5.22 -10.67
N TYR A 277 -9.78 4.17 -11.46
CA TYR A 277 -10.90 3.25 -11.21
C TYR A 277 -10.52 2.23 -10.14
N HIS A 278 -10.24 2.69 -8.92
CA HIS A 278 -9.87 1.86 -7.80
C HIS A 278 -10.41 2.44 -6.49
N HIS A 279 -10.45 1.61 -5.47
CA HIS A 279 -10.86 2.02 -4.14
C HIS A 279 -9.62 2.28 -3.29
N VAL A 280 -9.67 3.31 -2.47
CA VAL A 280 -8.56 3.74 -1.61
C VAL A 280 -9.04 3.96 -0.19
N SER A 281 -8.16 3.77 0.77
CA SER A 281 -8.41 4.22 2.15
C SER A 281 -8.09 5.70 2.31
N MET A 282 -8.68 6.32 3.31
CA MET A 282 -8.11 7.52 3.92
C MET A 282 -6.74 7.21 4.53
N GLY A 283 -6.02 8.22 5.01
CA GLY A 283 -4.81 8.03 5.78
C GLY A 283 -5.13 7.43 7.15
N TYR A 284 -4.48 6.32 7.45
CA TYR A 284 -4.45 5.67 8.75
C TYR A 284 -3.03 5.65 9.28
N THR A 285 -2.86 5.14 10.47
CA THR A 285 -1.56 4.96 11.11
C THR A 285 -1.35 3.50 11.52
N LEU A 286 -0.13 3.00 11.32
CA LEU A 286 0.33 1.69 11.75
C LEU A 286 1.31 1.86 12.92
N GLY A 287 0.96 1.36 14.10
CA GLY A 287 1.78 1.45 15.30
C GLY A 287 2.61 0.18 15.54
N LEU A 288 3.93 0.29 15.57
CA LEU A 288 4.86 -0.77 15.94
C LEU A 288 5.24 -0.61 17.43
N ARG A 289 4.49 -1.22 18.35
CA ARG A 289 4.57 -0.94 19.80
C ARG A 289 4.38 0.57 20.11
N ALA A 290 3.59 1.24 19.32
CA ALA A 290 3.25 2.65 19.44
C ALA A 290 1.73 2.82 19.21
N PRO A 291 1.15 3.98 19.55
CA PRO A 291 -0.22 4.29 19.14
C PRO A 291 -0.40 4.18 17.63
N GLY A 292 -1.57 3.77 17.18
CA GLY A 292 -1.90 3.65 15.77
C GLY A 292 -3.31 3.07 15.58
N ASP A 293 -3.92 3.36 14.44
CA ASP A 293 -5.23 2.82 14.06
C ASP A 293 -5.16 1.31 13.83
N VAL A 294 -4.07 0.86 13.23
CA VAL A 294 -3.67 -0.54 13.10
C VAL A 294 -2.51 -0.81 14.04
N LYS A 295 -2.61 -1.85 14.86
CA LYS A 295 -1.57 -2.22 15.82
C LYS A 295 -0.80 -3.45 15.33
N ALA A 296 0.48 -3.28 15.09
CA ALA A 296 1.37 -4.40 14.81
C ALA A 296 1.77 -5.09 16.13
N ILE A 297 1.55 -6.40 16.18
CA ILE A 297 1.93 -7.24 17.32
C ILE A 297 3.36 -7.75 17.14
N LYS A 298 4.20 -7.61 18.16
CA LYS A 298 5.54 -8.21 18.12
C LYS A 298 5.46 -9.71 18.40
N GLN A 299 6.05 -10.51 17.51
CA GLN A 299 6.33 -11.93 17.70
C GLN A 299 7.78 -12.16 18.06
#